data_4b1562f89358704107b83c7be11998f6
#
_entry.id   4b1562f89358704107b83c7be11998f6
#
_cell.length_a   1.000
_cell.length_b   1.000
_cell.length_c   1.000
_cell.angle_alpha   90.00
_cell.angle_beta   90.00
_cell.angle_gamma   90.00
#
_symmetry.space_group_name_H-M   'P 1'
#
loop_
_entity.id
_entity.type
_entity.pdbx_description
1 polymer ?
#
loop_
_entity_poly.entity_id
_entity_poly.type
_entity_poly.pdbx_seq_one_letter_code
_entity_poly.pdbx_strand_id
1 'polypeptide(L)'
;MTQDTSQRKRHALGLFDGIAADYDRWAQLLSFGNDRRWHDLLVDRLAVGPDSVVADVATGTAAVAMSIAWRHGSRVIGIDQNEAMLARGRERVAATGLDSRIELVQGEAEALPLDDASVDALVHTYLLRYVDDPPAVLRELARPIRPGGEMASLEFFVPAGAWYPAWWGWTRIGLPAVGAAGGPGWYRTGRFLGPSIERFWHDHPLKQVLGWWHEAGIGDLRAQRLSVGGAVMIRGTKT
;
A
#
# COMPACT_ATOMS: atom_id res chain seq x y z
N MET A 1 25.18 9.31 4.61
CA MET A 1 24.05 8.35 4.44
C MET A 1 22.81 8.97 3.80
N THR A 2 22.70 10.27 3.64
CA THR A 2 21.50 11.00 3.19
C THR A 2 21.31 11.12 1.66
N GLN A 3 22.30 10.85 0.82
CA GLN A 3 22.16 10.98 -0.65
C GLN A 3 21.55 9.75 -1.34
N ASP A 4 21.75 8.54 -0.79
CA ASP A 4 21.20 7.29 -1.38
C ASP A 4 19.71 7.16 -1.10
N THR A 5 19.28 7.62 0.04
CA THR A 5 17.90 7.73 0.55
C THR A 5 16.99 8.45 -0.44
N SER A 6 17.35 9.66 -0.83
CA SER A 6 16.58 10.47 -1.78
C SER A 6 16.56 9.90 -3.21
N GLN A 7 17.45 8.98 -3.56
CA GLN A 7 17.45 8.30 -4.86
C GLN A 7 16.39 7.20 -4.96
N ARG A 8 16.19 6.37 -3.91
CA ARG A 8 15.12 5.33 -3.90
C ARG A 8 13.75 5.95 -4.04
N LYS A 9 13.47 6.99 -3.27
CA LYS A 9 12.20 7.71 -3.29
C LYS A 9 11.96 8.36 -4.66
N ARG A 10 12.96 9.06 -5.22
CA ARG A 10 12.88 9.63 -6.58
C ARG A 10 12.69 8.55 -7.65
N HIS A 11 13.36 7.42 -7.52
CA HIS A 11 13.20 6.30 -8.46
C HIS A 11 11.80 5.73 -8.40
N ALA A 12 11.24 5.53 -7.21
CA ALA A 12 9.86 5.06 -7.02
C ALA A 12 8.86 6.05 -7.65
N LEU A 13 8.97 7.35 -7.38
CA LEU A 13 8.11 8.36 -7.99
C LEU A 13 8.16 8.30 -9.51
N GLY A 14 9.36 8.27 -10.10
CA GLY A 14 9.52 8.19 -11.57
C GLY A 14 9.01 6.88 -12.21
N LEU A 15 8.84 5.79 -11.43
CA LEU A 15 8.19 4.58 -11.91
C LEU A 15 6.68 4.76 -12.08
N PHE A 16 6.03 5.51 -11.16
CA PHE A 16 4.59 5.66 -11.12
C PHE A 16 4.06 6.80 -11.98
N ASP A 17 4.83 7.88 -12.17
CA ASP A 17 4.42 9.04 -13.01
C ASP A 17 4.02 8.64 -14.43
N GLY A 18 4.72 7.68 -15.02
CA GLY A 18 4.48 7.25 -16.40
C GLY A 18 3.37 6.21 -16.59
N ILE A 19 2.73 5.73 -15.50
CA ILE A 19 1.76 4.62 -15.54
C ILE A 19 0.43 4.93 -14.85
N ALA A 20 0.27 6.12 -14.28
CA ALA A 20 -0.92 6.49 -13.48
C ALA A 20 -2.24 6.32 -14.23
N ALA A 21 -2.27 6.64 -15.54
CA ALA A 21 -3.49 6.58 -16.35
C ALA A 21 -4.11 5.17 -16.45
N ASP A 22 -3.27 4.15 -16.56
CA ASP A 22 -3.68 2.75 -16.76
C ASP A 22 -3.33 1.86 -15.57
N TYR A 23 -2.93 2.45 -14.43
CA TYR A 23 -2.39 1.74 -13.27
C TYR A 23 -3.28 0.58 -12.82
N ASP A 24 -4.55 0.84 -12.52
CA ASP A 24 -5.47 -0.17 -11.98
C ASP A 24 -5.66 -1.35 -12.93
N ARG A 25 -5.78 -1.08 -14.24
CA ARG A 25 -5.96 -2.13 -15.24
C ARG A 25 -4.75 -3.06 -15.29
N TRP A 26 -3.54 -2.49 -15.31
CA TRP A 26 -2.31 -3.26 -15.37
C TRP A 26 -1.99 -3.94 -14.05
N ALA A 27 -2.23 -3.30 -12.92
CA ALA A 27 -2.07 -3.91 -11.60
C ALA A 27 -2.93 -5.18 -11.47
N GLN A 28 -4.20 -5.12 -11.90
CA GLN A 28 -5.08 -6.29 -11.93
C GLN A 28 -4.59 -7.38 -12.88
N LEU A 29 -4.20 -7.03 -14.10
CA LEU A 29 -3.70 -7.99 -15.09
C LEU A 29 -2.44 -8.68 -14.59
N LEU A 30 -1.45 -7.91 -14.11
CA LEU A 30 -0.15 -8.41 -13.66
C LEU A 30 -0.24 -9.20 -12.35
N SER A 31 -1.27 -8.98 -11.54
CA SER A 31 -1.56 -9.75 -10.32
C SER A 31 -2.52 -10.93 -10.55
N PHE A 32 -2.96 -11.19 -11.79
CA PHE A 32 -4.02 -12.17 -12.09
C PHE A 32 -5.32 -11.90 -11.32
N GLY A 33 -5.66 -10.62 -11.12
CA GLY A 33 -6.82 -10.19 -10.34
C GLY A 33 -6.69 -10.35 -8.82
N ASN A 34 -5.53 -10.80 -8.32
CA ASN A 34 -5.32 -10.96 -6.89
C ASN A 34 -5.27 -9.61 -6.15
N ASP A 35 -4.74 -8.57 -6.77
CA ASP A 35 -4.66 -7.23 -6.18
C ASP A 35 -6.02 -6.76 -5.64
N ARG A 36 -7.05 -6.80 -6.47
CA ARG A 36 -8.41 -6.45 -6.06
C ARG A 36 -8.93 -7.34 -4.91
N ARG A 37 -8.71 -8.66 -5.00
CA ARG A 37 -9.15 -9.59 -3.94
C ARG A 37 -8.47 -9.32 -2.62
N TRP A 38 -7.19 -8.95 -2.64
CA TRP A 38 -6.44 -8.63 -1.44
C TRP A 38 -6.91 -7.29 -0.83
N HIS A 39 -7.16 -6.28 -1.66
CA HIS A 39 -7.76 -5.01 -1.22
C HIS A 39 -9.15 -5.25 -0.62
N ASP A 40 -10.01 -6.02 -1.29
CA ASP A 40 -11.34 -6.38 -0.78
C ASP A 40 -11.24 -7.06 0.59
N LEU A 41 -10.32 -8.03 0.72
CA LEU A 41 -10.11 -8.74 1.99
C LEU A 41 -9.57 -7.82 3.10
N LEU A 42 -8.68 -6.88 2.77
CA LEU A 42 -8.17 -5.88 3.72
C LEU A 42 -9.33 -5.02 4.23
N VAL A 43 -10.12 -4.46 3.31
CA VAL A 43 -11.25 -3.59 3.63
C VAL A 43 -12.33 -4.33 4.42
N ASP A 44 -12.71 -5.54 4.02
CA ASP A 44 -13.73 -6.35 4.73
C ASP A 44 -13.35 -6.67 6.19
N ARG A 45 -12.08 -6.55 6.54
CA ARG A 45 -11.59 -6.85 7.89
C ARG A 45 -11.38 -5.63 8.77
N LEU A 46 -11.58 -4.42 8.25
CA LEU A 46 -11.51 -3.22 9.06
C LEU A 46 -12.71 -3.13 10.00
N ALA A 47 -12.43 -2.82 11.25
CA ALA A 47 -13.46 -2.62 12.27
C ALA A 47 -13.92 -1.14 12.29
N VAL A 48 -14.44 -0.65 11.17
CA VAL A 48 -14.88 0.74 10.99
C VAL A 48 -16.33 0.80 10.51
N GLY A 49 -16.97 1.96 10.65
CA GLY A 49 -18.36 2.18 10.27
C GLY A 49 -18.61 3.59 9.69
N PRO A 50 -19.88 3.99 9.50
CA PRO A 50 -20.23 5.25 8.83
C PRO A 50 -19.70 6.52 9.51
N ASP A 51 -19.52 6.47 10.83
CA ASP A 51 -19.03 7.61 11.62
C ASP A 51 -17.50 7.63 11.76
N SER A 52 -16.82 6.60 11.25
CA SER A 52 -15.37 6.48 11.33
C SER A 52 -14.66 7.37 10.30
N VAL A 53 -13.49 7.86 10.70
CA VAL A 53 -12.51 8.53 9.82
C VAL A 53 -11.34 7.57 9.61
N VAL A 54 -11.05 7.26 8.35
CA VAL A 54 -9.98 6.33 7.97
C VAL A 54 -8.94 7.08 7.13
N ALA A 55 -7.66 6.92 7.47
CA ALA A 55 -6.57 7.37 6.61
C ALA A 55 -6.14 6.23 5.67
N ASP A 56 -6.00 6.50 4.36
CA ASP A 56 -5.43 5.59 3.37
C ASP A 56 -4.11 6.19 2.85
N VAL A 57 -2.98 5.69 3.36
CA VAL A 57 -1.65 6.23 3.06
C VAL A 57 -1.00 5.45 1.92
N ALA A 58 -0.40 6.16 0.98
CA ALA A 58 -0.05 5.68 -0.36
C ALA A 58 -1.31 5.25 -1.13
N THR A 59 -2.34 6.10 -1.09
CA THR A 59 -3.67 5.83 -1.66
C THR A 59 -3.66 5.66 -3.19
N GLY A 60 -2.63 6.16 -3.86
CA GLY A 60 -2.48 6.07 -5.32
C GLY A 60 -3.68 6.65 -6.05
N THR A 61 -4.36 5.82 -6.84
CA THR A 61 -5.57 6.17 -7.58
C THR A 61 -6.85 6.04 -6.74
N ALA A 62 -6.75 6.01 -5.41
CA ALA A 62 -7.84 5.94 -4.43
C ALA A 62 -8.67 4.62 -4.46
N ALA A 63 -8.10 3.51 -4.95
CA ALA A 63 -8.86 2.26 -5.07
C ALA A 63 -9.31 1.72 -3.71
N VAL A 64 -8.43 1.72 -2.70
CA VAL A 64 -8.73 1.28 -1.34
C VAL A 64 -9.63 2.29 -0.65
N ALA A 65 -9.35 3.59 -0.75
CA ALA A 65 -10.19 4.66 -0.20
C ALA A 65 -11.65 4.56 -0.67
N MET A 66 -11.87 4.36 -1.99
CA MET A 66 -13.21 4.19 -2.55
C MET A 66 -13.90 2.92 -2.03
N SER A 67 -13.15 1.81 -1.90
CA SER A 67 -13.70 0.56 -1.37
C SER A 67 -14.15 0.72 0.09
N ILE A 68 -13.36 1.41 0.93
CA ILE A 68 -13.69 1.70 2.33
C ILE A 68 -14.95 2.58 2.41
N ALA A 69 -14.98 3.70 1.69
CA ALA A 69 -16.12 4.62 1.69
C ALA A 69 -17.41 3.95 1.22
N TRP A 70 -17.33 3.11 0.19
CA TRP A 70 -18.48 2.41 -0.35
C TRP A 70 -19.00 1.29 0.56
N ARG A 71 -18.12 0.50 1.18
CA ARG A 71 -18.52 -0.68 1.99
C ARG A 71 -18.92 -0.33 3.40
N HIS A 72 -18.17 0.60 4.02
CA HIS A 72 -18.36 0.96 5.42
C HIS A 72 -19.09 2.28 5.62
N GLY A 73 -19.25 3.09 4.56
CA GLY A 73 -19.82 4.43 4.67
C GLY A 73 -18.90 5.44 5.39
N SER A 74 -17.67 5.07 5.71
CA SER A 74 -16.70 5.89 6.44
C SER A 74 -16.24 7.10 5.63
N ARG A 75 -15.77 8.13 6.33
CA ARG A 75 -14.99 9.20 5.73
C ARG A 75 -13.56 8.72 5.53
N VAL A 76 -12.96 9.03 4.39
CA VAL A 76 -11.60 8.60 4.08
C VAL A 76 -10.74 9.79 3.69
N ILE A 77 -9.54 9.87 4.28
CA ILE A 77 -8.49 10.82 3.90
C ILE A 77 -7.43 9.99 3.17
N GLY A 78 -7.40 10.08 1.85
CA GLY A 78 -6.40 9.42 1.02
C GLY A 78 -5.17 10.32 0.86
N ILE A 79 -4.00 9.81 1.22
CA ILE A 79 -2.73 10.57 1.20
C ILE A 79 -1.77 9.88 0.25
N ASP A 80 -1.20 10.63 -0.69
CA ASP A 80 -0.14 10.15 -1.58
C ASP A 80 0.84 11.28 -1.89
N GLN A 81 2.09 10.94 -2.10
CA GLN A 81 3.11 11.92 -2.50
C GLN A 81 3.05 12.25 -4.01
N ASN A 82 2.46 11.35 -4.82
CA ASN A 82 2.42 11.46 -6.27
C ASN A 82 1.15 12.16 -6.76
N GLU A 83 1.31 13.41 -7.22
CA GLU A 83 0.17 14.22 -7.68
C GLU A 83 -0.50 13.63 -8.93
N ALA A 84 0.22 12.95 -9.83
CA ALA A 84 -0.40 12.32 -11.00
C ALA A 84 -1.34 11.17 -10.61
N MET A 85 -0.99 10.41 -9.56
CA MET A 85 -1.86 9.38 -8.98
C MET A 85 -3.09 10.01 -8.32
N LEU A 86 -2.91 11.07 -7.52
CA LEU A 86 -4.00 11.78 -6.87
C LEU A 86 -4.95 12.43 -7.87
N ALA A 87 -4.44 13.03 -8.95
CA ALA A 87 -5.27 13.59 -10.01
C ALA A 87 -6.18 12.52 -10.62
N ARG A 88 -5.61 11.35 -10.92
CA ARG A 88 -6.41 10.20 -11.39
C ARG A 88 -7.40 9.71 -10.34
N GLY A 89 -7.01 9.69 -9.06
CA GLY A 89 -7.88 9.36 -7.93
C GLY A 89 -9.09 10.31 -7.84
N ARG A 90 -8.88 11.63 -7.95
CA ARG A 90 -9.95 12.64 -7.93
C ARG A 90 -10.97 12.43 -9.06
N GLU A 91 -10.49 12.16 -10.29
CA GLU A 91 -11.38 11.83 -11.41
C GLU A 91 -12.27 10.62 -11.10
N ARG A 92 -11.71 9.57 -10.49
CA ARG A 92 -12.44 8.34 -10.15
C ARG A 92 -13.43 8.57 -9.02
N VAL A 93 -13.01 9.27 -7.97
CA VAL A 93 -13.90 9.62 -6.85
C VAL A 93 -15.09 10.43 -7.35
N ALA A 94 -14.86 11.46 -8.17
CA ALA A 94 -15.93 12.25 -8.77
C ALA A 94 -16.87 11.40 -9.64
N ALA A 95 -16.33 10.49 -10.45
CA ALA A 95 -17.14 9.61 -11.31
C ALA A 95 -18.03 8.61 -10.52
N THR A 96 -17.71 8.37 -9.23
CA THR A 96 -18.49 7.47 -8.35
C THR A 96 -19.42 8.19 -7.39
N GLY A 97 -19.37 9.54 -7.32
CA GLY A 97 -20.15 10.35 -6.39
C GLY A 97 -19.73 10.21 -4.93
N LEU A 98 -18.47 9.83 -4.68
CA LEU A 98 -17.92 9.68 -3.33
C LEU A 98 -17.19 10.92 -2.80
N ASP A 99 -17.28 12.06 -3.51
CA ASP A 99 -16.59 13.31 -3.17
C ASP A 99 -16.92 13.83 -1.75
N SER A 100 -18.13 13.57 -1.27
CA SER A 100 -18.53 13.97 0.08
C SER A 100 -17.92 13.10 1.18
N ARG A 101 -17.33 11.96 0.83
CA ARG A 101 -16.75 11.01 1.79
C ARG A 101 -15.26 10.86 1.67
N ILE A 102 -14.67 11.19 0.53
CA ILE A 102 -13.24 10.98 0.26
C ILE A 102 -12.56 12.32 -0.02
N GLU A 103 -11.58 12.63 0.79
CA GLU A 103 -10.67 13.75 0.60
C GLU A 103 -9.31 13.19 0.16
N LEU A 104 -8.73 13.75 -0.93
CA LEU A 104 -7.41 13.33 -1.42
C LEU A 104 -6.40 14.47 -1.23
N VAL A 105 -5.38 14.20 -0.42
CA VAL A 105 -4.38 15.17 0.03
C VAL A 105 -3.00 14.74 -0.43
N GLN A 106 -2.21 15.67 -0.95
CA GLN A 106 -0.80 15.42 -1.23
C GLN A 106 -0.01 15.45 0.08
N GLY A 107 0.76 14.37 0.33
CA GLY A 107 1.57 14.26 1.55
C GLY A 107 2.52 13.08 1.49
N GLU A 108 3.49 13.08 2.37
CA GLU A 108 4.51 12.03 2.49
C GLU A 108 4.21 11.13 3.69
N ALA A 109 4.48 9.82 3.57
CA ALA A 109 4.28 8.86 4.65
C ALA A 109 5.24 9.11 5.86
N GLU A 110 6.32 9.80 5.63
CA GLU A 110 7.31 10.21 6.63
C GLU A 110 6.88 11.42 7.49
N ALA A 111 5.87 12.18 7.01
CA ALA A 111 5.34 13.37 7.70
C ALA A 111 3.88 13.58 7.26
N LEU A 112 2.97 12.88 7.90
CA LEU A 112 1.55 12.90 7.54
C LEU A 112 0.90 14.24 7.89
N PRO A 113 0.09 14.83 6.99
CA PRO A 113 -0.68 16.04 7.25
C PRO A 113 -1.94 15.73 8.09
N LEU A 114 -1.75 15.03 9.20
CA LEU A 114 -2.79 14.61 10.14
C LEU A 114 -2.38 14.94 11.57
N ASP A 115 -3.33 15.35 12.38
CA ASP A 115 -3.13 15.55 13.81
C ASP A 115 -2.98 14.21 14.55
N ASP A 116 -2.39 14.24 15.73
CA ASP A 116 -2.29 13.07 16.62
C ASP A 116 -3.69 12.59 17.00
N ALA A 117 -3.87 11.27 17.05
CA ALA A 117 -5.13 10.63 17.47
C ALA A 117 -6.39 11.22 16.77
N SER A 118 -6.30 11.51 15.47
CA SER A 118 -7.36 12.14 14.67
C SER A 118 -8.18 11.15 13.83
N VAL A 119 -7.69 9.92 13.63
CA VAL A 119 -8.38 8.90 12.83
C VAL A 119 -8.69 7.64 13.63
N ASP A 120 -9.75 6.92 13.23
CA ASP A 120 -10.19 5.68 13.87
C ASP A 120 -9.43 4.46 13.33
N ALA A 121 -8.99 4.54 12.06
CA ALA A 121 -8.13 3.53 11.46
C ALA A 121 -7.19 4.14 10.43
N LEU A 122 -6.08 3.44 10.17
CA LEU A 122 -5.16 3.78 9.09
C LEU A 122 -4.84 2.52 8.28
N VAL A 123 -4.93 2.64 6.97
CA VAL A 123 -4.49 1.60 6.04
C VAL A 123 -3.34 2.10 5.17
N HIS A 124 -2.45 1.19 4.79
CA HIS A 124 -1.45 1.46 3.75
C HIS A 124 -1.22 0.21 2.91
N THR A 125 -1.01 0.39 1.61
CA THR A 125 -0.77 -0.72 0.70
C THR A 125 0.50 -0.51 -0.10
N TYR A 126 1.35 -1.55 -0.15
CA TYR A 126 2.61 -1.59 -0.92
C TYR A 126 3.60 -0.46 -0.64
N LEU A 127 3.61 0.07 0.59
CA LEU A 127 4.36 1.27 0.98
C LEU A 127 5.79 0.97 1.44
N LEU A 128 5.96 0.00 2.36
CA LEU A 128 7.17 -0.11 3.19
C LEU A 128 8.48 -0.31 2.41
N ARG A 129 8.44 -0.88 1.22
CA ARG A 129 9.67 -1.07 0.42
C ARG A 129 10.11 0.17 -0.36
N TYR A 130 9.31 1.25 -0.35
CA TYR A 130 9.62 2.52 -1.02
C TYR A 130 10.11 3.61 -0.08
N VAL A 131 9.98 3.38 1.23
CA VAL A 131 10.45 4.32 2.25
C VAL A 131 11.87 3.95 2.71
N ASP A 132 12.57 4.93 3.24
CA ASP A 132 13.99 4.80 3.57
C ASP A 132 14.22 4.25 4.98
N ASP A 133 13.37 4.62 5.92
CA ASP A 133 13.35 4.17 7.31
C ASP A 133 11.97 3.60 7.66
N PRO A 134 11.69 2.32 7.32
CA PRO A 134 10.40 1.71 7.61
C PRO A 134 9.98 1.77 9.08
N PRO A 135 10.87 1.58 10.08
CA PRO A 135 10.55 1.78 11.49
C PRO A 135 10.06 3.20 11.83
N ALA A 136 10.72 4.23 11.30
CA ALA A 136 10.32 5.63 11.52
C ALA A 136 8.96 5.91 10.87
N VAL A 137 8.76 5.43 9.64
CA VAL A 137 7.47 5.58 8.94
C VAL A 137 6.35 4.87 9.69
N LEU A 138 6.55 3.66 10.20
CA LEU A 138 5.52 2.96 10.99
C LEU A 138 5.14 3.71 12.26
N ARG A 139 6.09 4.38 12.93
CA ARG A 139 5.78 5.27 14.07
C ARG A 139 4.93 6.46 13.64
N GLU A 140 5.27 7.06 12.49
CA GLU A 140 4.49 8.17 11.93
C GLU A 140 3.09 7.73 11.50
N LEU A 141 2.94 6.56 10.87
CA LEU A 141 1.64 5.99 10.52
C LEU A 141 0.78 5.70 11.77
N ALA A 142 1.40 5.28 12.87
CA ALA A 142 0.69 5.00 14.11
C ALA A 142 0.28 6.25 14.90
N ARG A 143 0.92 7.40 14.68
CA ARG A 143 0.70 8.66 15.40
C ARG A 143 -0.74 9.19 15.28
N PRO A 144 -1.34 9.30 14.07
CA PRO A 144 -2.68 9.84 13.93
C PRO A 144 -3.79 8.87 14.37
N ILE A 145 -3.48 7.62 14.67
CA ILE A 145 -4.49 6.64 15.09
C ILE A 145 -4.85 6.86 16.55
N ARG A 146 -6.16 6.94 16.86
CA ARG A 146 -6.66 7.02 18.23
C ARG A 146 -6.32 5.76 19.02
N PRO A 147 -6.10 5.83 20.35
CA PRO A 147 -6.03 4.64 21.18
C PRO A 147 -7.22 3.70 20.94
N GLY A 148 -6.96 2.42 20.75
CA GLY A 148 -7.96 1.44 20.37
C GLY A 148 -8.30 1.39 18.87
N GLY A 149 -7.82 2.33 18.07
CA GLY A 149 -7.98 2.34 16.61
C GLY A 149 -7.13 1.28 15.91
N GLU A 150 -7.43 0.99 14.65
CA GLU A 150 -6.80 -0.10 13.90
C GLU A 150 -5.75 0.41 12.90
N MET A 151 -4.62 -0.26 12.80
CA MET A 151 -3.69 -0.14 11.66
C MET A 151 -3.71 -1.42 10.84
N ALA A 152 -3.84 -1.29 9.51
CA ALA A 152 -3.85 -2.42 8.60
C ALA A 152 -2.95 -2.17 7.39
N SER A 153 -2.25 -3.19 6.93
CA SER A 153 -1.41 -3.12 5.73
C SER A 153 -1.56 -4.31 4.82
N LEU A 154 -1.25 -4.07 3.56
CA LEU A 154 -1.09 -5.10 2.54
C LEU A 154 0.24 -4.88 1.83
N GLU A 155 1.08 -5.91 1.79
CA GLU A 155 2.36 -5.87 1.11
C GLU A 155 2.53 -7.09 0.19
N PHE A 156 3.18 -6.91 -0.95
CA PHE A 156 3.66 -8.06 -1.72
C PHE A 156 4.63 -8.86 -0.86
N PHE A 157 4.58 -10.18 -0.99
CA PHE A 157 5.42 -11.08 -0.22
C PHE A 157 6.08 -12.13 -1.10
N VAL A 158 7.04 -12.86 -0.55
CA VAL A 158 7.76 -13.91 -1.26
C VAL A 158 7.21 -15.26 -0.77
N PRO A 159 6.60 -16.06 -1.66
CA PRO A 159 6.16 -17.40 -1.29
C PRO A 159 7.33 -18.31 -0.97
N ALA A 160 7.08 -19.33 -0.16
CA ALA A 160 8.08 -20.31 0.24
C ALA A 160 7.82 -21.67 -0.42
N GLY A 161 8.83 -22.55 -0.36
CA GLY A 161 8.72 -23.95 -0.82
C GLY A 161 8.43 -24.07 -2.31
N ALA A 162 7.51 -24.96 -2.69
CA ALA A 162 7.22 -25.32 -4.08
C ALA A 162 6.68 -24.16 -4.94
N TRP A 163 6.15 -23.09 -4.34
CA TRP A 163 5.62 -21.94 -5.07
C TRP A 163 6.68 -20.90 -5.42
N TYR A 164 7.82 -20.90 -4.74
CA TYR A 164 8.89 -19.93 -5.00
C TYR A 164 9.40 -19.94 -6.45
N PRO A 165 9.71 -21.09 -7.09
CA PRO A 165 10.18 -21.09 -8.48
C PRO A 165 9.17 -20.49 -9.47
N ALA A 166 7.87 -20.78 -9.30
CA ALA A 166 6.82 -20.22 -10.14
C ALA A 166 6.69 -18.69 -9.96
N TRP A 167 6.72 -18.21 -8.71
CA TRP A 167 6.72 -16.79 -8.39
C TRP A 167 7.97 -16.10 -8.93
N TRP A 168 9.15 -16.72 -8.79
CA TRP A 168 10.41 -16.20 -9.31
C TRP A 168 10.36 -16.05 -10.83
N GLY A 169 9.96 -17.10 -11.54
CA GLY A 169 9.80 -17.07 -13.00
C GLY A 169 8.81 -16.00 -13.45
N TRP A 170 7.66 -15.89 -12.78
CA TRP A 170 6.68 -14.86 -13.07
C TRP A 170 7.25 -13.46 -12.85
N THR A 171 7.85 -13.19 -11.71
CA THR A 171 8.33 -11.83 -11.36
C THR A 171 9.60 -11.42 -12.12
N ARG A 172 10.41 -12.36 -12.63
CA ARG A 172 11.65 -12.08 -13.36
C ARG A 172 11.48 -12.11 -14.87
N ILE A 173 10.52 -12.89 -15.37
CA ILE A 173 10.30 -13.09 -16.81
C ILE A 173 8.89 -12.64 -17.20
N GLY A 174 7.86 -13.15 -16.55
CA GLY A 174 6.47 -12.88 -16.90
C GLY A 174 6.07 -11.42 -16.77
N LEU A 175 6.32 -10.81 -15.60
CA LEU A 175 6.00 -9.38 -15.36
C LEU A 175 6.70 -8.44 -16.38
N PRO A 176 8.02 -8.54 -16.63
CA PRO A 176 8.66 -7.74 -17.67
C PRO A 176 8.10 -7.98 -19.07
N ALA A 177 7.86 -9.24 -19.44
CA ALA A 177 7.36 -9.59 -20.75
C ALA A 177 5.94 -9.04 -21.00
N VAL A 178 5.03 -9.23 -20.04
CA VAL A 178 3.66 -8.67 -20.13
C VAL A 178 3.69 -7.16 -20.00
N GLY A 179 4.52 -6.59 -19.12
CA GLY A 179 4.70 -5.15 -18.98
C GLY A 179 5.20 -4.47 -20.25
N ALA A 180 6.00 -5.16 -21.08
CA ALA A 180 6.44 -4.62 -22.36
C ALA A 180 5.29 -4.32 -23.33
N ALA A 181 4.18 -5.07 -23.25
CA ALA A 181 2.97 -4.79 -24.02
C ALA A 181 2.25 -3.51 -23.55
N GLY A 182 2.45 -3.10 -22.29
CA GLY A 182 1.93 -1.86 -21.72
C GLY A 182 2.82 -0.64 -21.95
N GLY A 183 3.98 -0.83 -22.57
CA GLY A 183 4.92 0.21 -22.89
C GLY A 183 6.13 0.32 -21.92
N PRO A 184 7.04 1.28 -22.18
CA PRO A 184 8.33 1.37 -21.45
C PRO A 184 8.19 1.55 -19.94
N GLY A 185 7.15 2.24 -19.46
CA GLY A 185 6.87 2.43 -18.04
C GLY A 185 6.56 1.10 -17.35
N TRP A 186 5.64 0.33 -17.92
CA TRP A 186 5.25 -0.97 -17.39
C TRP A 186 6.36 -2.02 -17.50
N TYR A 187 7.16 -2.00 -18.55
CA TYR A 187 8.35 -2.84 -18.66
C TYR A 187 9.34 -2.58 -17.52
N ARG A 188 9.64 -1.29 -17.23
CA ARG A 188 10.53 -0.89 -16.14
C ARG A 188 9.97 -1.32 -14.79
N THR A 189 8.66 -1.08 -14.55
CA THR A 189 7.97 -1.51 -13.33
C THR A 189 8.02 -3.03 -13.16
N GLY A 190 7.74 -3.81 -14.20
CA GLY A 190 7.80 -5.25 -14.17
C GLY A 190 9.20 -5.78 -13.82
N ARG A 191 10.25 -5.18 -14.38
CA ARG A 191 11.65 -5.53 -14.04
C ARG A 191 12.05 -5.15 -12.62
N PHE A 192 11.47 -4.11 -12.07
CA PHE A 192 11.77 -3.61 -10.73
C PHE A 192 11.09 -4.43 -9.62
N LEU A 193 9.83 -4.81 -9.81
CA LEU A 193 8.99 -5.38 -8.74
C LEU A 193 9.59 -6.62 -8.09
N GLY A 194 9.85 -7.68 -8.83
CA GLY A 194 10.35 -8.93 -8.28
C GLY A 194 11.62 -8.77 -7.43
N PRO A 195 12.70 -8.17 -8.00
CA PRO A 195 13.92 -7.91 -7.25
C PRO A 195 13.73 -7.04 -6.00
N SER A 196 12.85 -6.03 -6.06
CA SER A 196 12.62 -5.12 -4.93
C SER A 196 11.85 -5.81 -3.80
N ILE A 197 10.86 -6.64 -4.12
CA ILE A 197 10.10 -7.42 -3.15
C ILE A 197 11.02 -8.41 -2.44
N GLU A 198 11.80 -9.18 -3.21
CA GLU A 198 12.70 -10.19 -2.67
C GLU A 198 13.75 -9.58 -1.76
N ARG A 199 14.39 -8.47 -2.19
CA ARG A 199 15.37 -7.74 -1.38
C ARG A 199 14.76 -7.24 -0.08
N PHE A 200 13.60 -6.59 -0.13
CA PHE A 200 12.95 -6.05 1.07
C PHE A 200 12.73 -7.15 2.12
N TRP A 201 12.15 -8.29 1.73
CA TRP A 201 11.87 -9.37 2.69
C TRP A 201 13.09 -10.22 3.07
N HIS A 202 14.17 -10.16 2.28
CA HIS A 202 15.47 -10.72 2.65
C HIS A 202 16.12 -9.85 3.74
N ASP A 203 16.15 -8.54 3.52
CA ASP A 203 16.80 -7.58 4.43
C ASP A 203 15.95 -7.37 5.71
N HIS A 204 14.63 -7.50 5.60
CA HIS A 204 13.65 -7.26 6.67
C HIS A 204 12.66 -8.42 6.80
N PRO A 205 13.04 -9.52 7.45
CA PRO A 205 12.14 -10.67 7.66
C PRO A 205 10.84 -10.27 8.37
N LEU A 206 9.73 -10.95 8.07
CA LEU A 206 8.40 -10.64 8.62
C LEU A 206 8.40 -10.46 10.14
N LYS A 207 9.16 -11.29 10.86
CA LYS A 207 9.30 -11.16 12.33
C LYS A 207 9.85 -9.79 12.75
N GLN A 208 10.82 -9.27 12.01
CA GLN A 208 11.40 -7.94 12.25
C GLN A 208 10.38 -6.85 11.96
N VAL A 209 9.65 -6.94 10.84
CA VAL A 209 8.59 -5.98 10.49
C VAL A 209 7.51 -5.96 11.57
N LEU A 210 7.08 -7.12 12.08
CA LEU A 210 6.13 -7.20 13.21
C LEU A 210 6.69 -6.57 14.49
N GLY A 211 8.00 -6.69 14.74
CA GLY A 211 8.68 -5.98 15.82
C GLY A 211 8.56 -4.46 15.70
N TRP A 212 8.76 -3.91 14.51
CA TRP A 212 8.59 -2.47 14.25
C TRP A 212 7.16 -1.97 14.46
N TRP A 213 6.15 -2.78 14.10
CA TRP A 213 4.76 -2.47 14.40
C TRP A 213 4.52 -2.36 15.90
N HIS A 214 5.05 -3.31 16.65
CA HIS A 214 4.95 -3.31 18.11
C HIS A 214 5.66 -2.09 18.72
N GLU A 215 6.86 -1.76 18.26
CA GLU A 215 7.62 -0.57 18.67
C GLU A 215 6.91 0.75 18.32
N ALA A 216 6.08 0.75 17.27
CA ALA A 216 5.21 1.87 16.90
C ALA A 216 3.95 1.99 17.79
N GLY A 217 3.77 1.10 18.78
CA GLY A 217 2.63 1.10 19.68
C GLY A 217 1.39 0.43 19.09
N ILE A 218 1.59 -0.54 18.18
CA ILE A 218 0.50 -1.36 17.64
C ILE A 218 0.60 -2.76 18.25
N GLY A 219 -0.42 -3.12 19.03
CA GLY A 219 -0.57 -4.45 19.66
C GLY A 219 -1.51 -5.37 18.89
N ASP A 220 -1.83 -6.52 19.47
CA ASP A 220 -2.74 -7.53 18.92
C ASP A 220 -2.48 -7.89 17.45
N LEU A 221 -1.19 -8.00 17.10
CA LEU A 221 -0.73 -8.17 15.73
C LEU A 221 -1.20 -9.49 15.13
N ARG A 222 -1.78 -9.42 13.93
CA ARG A 222 -2.18 -10.57 13.13
C ARG A 222 -1.58 -10.42 11.73
N ALA A 223 -0.75 -11.39 11.34
CA ALA A 223 -0.19 -11.47 9.99
C ALA A 223 -0.78 -12.67 9.24
N GLN A 224 -1.35 -12.42 8.08
CA GLN A 224 -1.95 -13.44 7.22
C GLN A 224 -1.27 -13.42 5.85
N ARG A 225 -0.70 -14.56 5.43
CA ARG A 225 -0.22 -14.75 4.05
C ARG A 225 -1.38 -15.03 3.12
N LEU A 226 -1.37 -14.41 1.96
CA LEU A 226 -2.42 -14.50 0.94
C LEU A 226 -1.83 -15.14 -0.33
N SER A 227 -2.70 -15.80 -1.11
CA SER A 227 -2.35 -16.38 -2.42
C SER A 227 -1.03 -17.15 -2.37
N VAL A 228 -1.01 -18.23 -1.58
CA VAL A 228 0.15 -19.11 -1.34
C VAL A 228 1.43 -18.39 -0.89
N GLY A 229 1.30 -17.19 -0.34
CA GLY A 229 2.40 -16.36 0.17
C GLY A 229 2.89 -15.29 -0.82
N GLY A 230 2.12 -14.96 -1.85
CA GLY A 230 2.45 -13.86 -2.77
C GLY A 230 2.16 -12.47 -2.20
N ALA A 231 1.38 -12.39 -1.13
CA ALA A 231 1.17 -11.18 -0.35
C ALA A 231 1.05 -11.49 1.14
N VAL A 232 1.20 -10.47 1.98
CA VAL A 232 0.95 -10.51 3.41
C VAL A 232 0.09 -9.33 3.82
N MET A 233 -0.94 -9.61 4.60
CA MET A 233 -1.75 -8.62 5.29
C MET A 233 -1.35 -8.62 6.77
N ILE A 234 -1.08 -7.44 7.32
CA ILE A 234 -0.76 -7.25 8.74
C ILE A 234 -1.80 -6.30 9.32
N ARG A 235 -2.33 -6.61 10.49
CA ARG A 235 -3.28 -5.77 11.21
C ARG A 235 -2.96 -5.77 12.69
N GLY A 236 -3.29 -4.70 13.39
CA GLY A 236 -3.17 -4.58 14.82
C GLY A 236 -3.89 -3.37 15.35
N THR A 237 -3.95 -3.24 16.68
CA THR A 237 -4.68 -2.21 17.40
C THR A 237 -3.70 -1.24 18.06
N LYS A 238 -3.97 0.06 17.98
CA LYS A 238 -3.19 1.09 18.66
C LYS A 238 -3.39 0.98 20.17
N THR A 239 -2.27 0.81 20.90
CA THR A 239 -2.26 0.72 22.37
C THR A 239 -2.28 2.09 23.03
#